data_0d6b0dbd82353765597d806d66774120
#
_entry.id   0d6b0dbd82353765597d806d66774120
#
_cell.length_a   1.000
_cell.length_b   1.000
_cell.length_c   1.000
_cell.angle_alpha   90.00
_cell.angle_beta   90.00
_cell.angle_gamma   90.00
#
_symmetry.space_group_name_H-M   'P 1'
#
loop_
_entity.id
_entity.type
_entity.pdbx_description
1 polymer ?
#
loop_
_entity_poly.entity_id
_entity_poly.type
_entity_poly.pdbx_seq_one_letter_code
_entity_poly.pdbx_strand_id
1 'polypeptide(L)'
;MNTYQKTLISVFLSLPCLILTFSVHADTRSKPTPVLQVYQSSDQPTRSTRLASEWDMSGLKALPQRSFTTHTPWYQQPVTFTGPLVRDVLNASKVSGVTITAMALDEYKSRIPLSDVNKFDVILAHSINGEPLNPKNKGPLFIVYPFDSKKELQSVLYYQRSVWQLKSLTVE
;
A
#
# COMPACT_ATOMS: atom_id res chain seq x y z
N MET A 1 90.71 2.23 -42.03
CA MET A 1 90.11 1.08 -41.37
C MET A 1 88.83 1.59 -40.73
N ASN A 2 87.71 1.27 -41.33
CA ASN A 2 86.37 1.86 -40.99
C ASN A 2 85.63 1.04 -39.95
N THR A 3 85.23 1.63 -38.87
CA THR A 3 84.37 1.04 -37.82
C THR A 3 83.01 1.63 -38.02
N TYR A 4 82.03 0.80 -38.50
CA TYR A 4 80.63 1.17 -38.58
C TYR A 4 79.97 1.01 -37.23
N GLN A 5 79.44 2.08 -36.66
CA GLN A 5 78.51 2.04 -35.51
C GLN A 5 77.10 1.86 -36.05
N LYS A 6 76.47 0.79 -35.61
CA LYS A 6 75.03 0.51 -35.83
C LYS A 6 74.22 1.18 -34.74
N THR A 7 73.47 2.20 -35.07
CA THR A 7 72.50 2.86 -34.16
C THR A 7 71.19 2.03 -34.15
N LEU A 8 70.86 1.45 -33.03
CA LEU A 8 69.58 0.78 -32.79
C LEU A 8 68.53 1.84 -32.39
N ILE A 9 67.55 2.07 -33.28
CA ILE A 9 66.38 2.90 -32.99
C ILE A 9 65.36 2.01 -32.33
N SER A 10 65.13 2.24 -31.01
CA SER A 10 64.07 1.56 -30.25
C SER A 10 62.76 2.32 -30.44
N VAL A 11 61.81 1.73 -31.18
CA VAL A 11 60.48 2.29 -31.36
C VAL A 11 59.61 1.83 -30.17
N PHE A 12 59.35 2.76 -29.25
CA PHE A 12 58.33 2.53 -28.17
C PHE A 12 56.93 2.68 -28.77
N LEU A 13 56.26 1.55 -28.94
CA LEU A 13 54.85 1.49 -29.32
C LEU A 13 53.98 1.70 -28.07
N SER A 14 53.54 2.93 -27.84
CA SER A 14 52.64 3.28 -26.76
C SER A 14 51.20 2.84 -27.11
N LEU A 15 50.70 1.81 -26.44
CA LEU A 15 49.32 1.33 -26.56
C LEU A 15 48.41 2.23 -25.71
N PRO A 16 47.42 2.94 -26.26
CA PRO A 16 46.49 3.71 -25.44
C PRO A 16 45.53 2.74 -24.70
N CYS A 17 45.63 2.71 -23.38
CA CYS A 17 44.71 2.00 -22.52
C CYS A 17 43.38 2.74 -22.50
N LEU A 18 42.40 2.22 -23.26
CA LEU A 18 41.02 2.74 -23.28
C LEU A 18 40.29 2.34 -21.98
N ILE A 19 40.27 3.23 -21.00
CA ILE A 19 39.52 3.04 -19.75
C ILE A 19 38.05 3.31 -20.04
N LEU A 20 37.28 2.23 -20.22
CA LEU A 20 35.81 2.31 -20.22
C LEU A 20 35.33 2.58 -18.79
N THR A 21 34.99 3.84 -18.51
CA THR A 21 34.29 4.20 -17.25
C THR A 21 32.82 3.78 -17.35
N PHE A 22 32.48 2.68 -16.73
CA PHE A 22 31.07 2.32 -16.46
C PHE A 22 30.53 3.28 -15.41
N SER A 23 29.72 4.26 -15.83
CA SER A 23 28.93 5.07 -14.90
C SER A 23 27.82 4.21 -14.33
N VAL A 24 28.00 3.68 -13.13
CA VAL A 24 26.93 3.08 -12.35
C VAL A 24 26.00 4.19 -11.89
N HIS A 25 24.91 4.41 -12.61
CA HIS A 25 23.81 5.23 -12.12
C HIS A 25 23.11 4.44 -11.02
N ALA A 26 23.39 4.75 -9.76
CA ALA A 26 22.59 4.30 -8.64
C ALA A 26 21.21 4.94 -8.80
N ASP A 27 20.23 4.13 -9.23
CA ASP A 27 18.81 4.52 -9.26
C ASP A 27 18.34 4.69 -7.81
N THR A 28 18.48 5.90 -7.27
CA THR A 28 17.99 6.30 -5.95
C THR A 28 16.47 6.48 -6.01
N ARG A 29 15.74 5.41 -6.39
CA ARG A 29 14.30 5.38 -6.15
C ARG A 29 14.10 5.36 -4.65
N SER A 30 13.67 6.48 -4.08
CA SER A 30 13.22 6.53 -2.69
C SER A 30 12.14 5.45 -2.50
N LYS A 31 12.32 4.60 -1.48
CA LYS A 31 11.32 3.57 -1.16
C LYS A 31 9.96 4.27 -0.98
N PRO A 32 8.90 3.85 -1.69
CA PRO A 32 7.57 4.45 -1.57
C PRO A 32 7.12 4.47 -0.11
N THR A 33 6.59 5.59 0.34
CA THR A 33 6.10 5.72 1.72
C THR A 33 4.84 4.86 1.89
N PRO A 34 4.82 3.89 2.82
CA PRO A 34 3.65 3.07 3.05
C PRO A 34 2.50 3.91 3.61
N VAL A 35 1.29 3.67 3.08
CA VAL A 35 0.03 4.31 3.52
C VAL A 35 -0.82 3.36 4.35
N LEU A 36 -0.52 2.05 4.32
CA LEU A 36 -1.20 1.03 5.11
C LEU A 36 -0.20 -0.03 5.57
N GLN A 37 -0.32 -0.42 6.84
CA GLN A 37 0.39 -1.57 7.41
C GLN A 37 -0.61 -2.67 7.75
N VAL A 38 -0.30 -3.92 7.37
CA VAL A 38 -1.12 -5.09 7.69
C VAL A 38 -0.31 -6.01 8.61
N TYR A 39 -0.93 -6.37 9.72
CA TYR A 39 -0.32 -7.21 10.75
C TYR A 39 -1.10 -8.51 10.89
N GLN A 40 -0.38 -9.58 11.20
CA GLN A 40 -0.93 -10.84 11.69
C GLN A 40 -0.71 -10.91 13.21
N SER A 41 -1.78 -11.08 13.96
CA SER A 41 -1.69 -11.43 15.38
C SER A 41 -1.42 -12.93 15.53
N SER A 42 -0.59 -13.30 16.51
CA SER A 42 -0.42 -14.72 16.85
C SER A 42 -1.52 -15.17 17.81
N ASP A 43 -1.97 -16.43 17.65
CA ASP A 43 -2.89 -17.10 18.59
C ASP A 43 -2.21 -17.48 19.92
N GLN A 44 -0.93 -17.12 20.09
CA GLN A 44 -0.14 -17.38 21.29
C GLN A 44 -0.62 -16.52 22.47
N PRO A 45 -0.54 -16.99 23.73
CA PRO A 45 -0.94 -16.22 24.91
C PRO A 45 -0.20 -14.88 25.06
N THR A 46 0.99 -14.75 24.47
CA THR A 46 1.81 -13.53 24.48
C THR A 46 1.37 -12.47 23.46
N ARG A 47 0.34 -12.76 22.63
CA ARG A 47 -0.22 -11.83 21.61
C ARG A 47 0.85 -10.99 20.90
N SER A 48 1.84 -11.63 20.29
CA SER A 48 2.78 -10.92 19.43
C SER A 48 2.13 -10.61 18.08
N THR A 49 2.28 -9.38 17.61
CA THR A 49 1.88 -8.98 16.26
C THR A 49 3.09 -8.94 15.36
N ARG A 50 3.00 -9.55 14.17
CA ARG A 50 4.03 -9.53 13.14
C ARG A 50 3.54 -8.68 11.96
N LEU A 51 4.37 -7.77 11.49
CA LEU A 51 4.11 -7.06 10.24
C LEU A 51 4.09 -8.09 9.09
N ALA A 52 2.95 -8.20 8.42
CA ALA A 52 2.76 -9.10 7.29
C ALA A 52 3.07 -8.40 5.96
N SER A 53 2.60 -7.17 5.79
CA SER A 53 2.86 -6.38 4.58
C SER A 53 2.74 -4.88 4.85
N GLU A 54 3.40 -4.11 3.98
CA GLU A 54 3.24 -2.66 3.86
C GLU A 54 2.76 -2.35 2.45
N TRP A 55 1.81 -1.45 2.34
CA TRP A 55 1.22 -1.02 1.09
C TRP A 55 1.44 0.47 0.89
N ASP A 56 1.99 0.83 -0.24
CA ASP A 56 1.93 2.19 -0.75
C ASP A 56 0.66 2.39 -1.60
N MET A 57 0.40 3.61 -2.00
CA MET A 57 -0.79 3.92 -2.80
C MET A 57 -0.75 3.25 -4.19
N SER A 58 0.42 3.05 -4.76
CA SER A 58 0.59 2.41 -6.08
C SER A 58 0.24 0.92 -6.02
N GLY A 59 0.68 0.23 -4.98
CA GLY A 59 0.35 -1.18 -4.74
C GLY A 59 -1.14 -1.39 -4.51
N LEU A 60 -1.79 -0.51 -3.72
CA LEU A 60 -3.26 -0.59 -3.51
C LEU A 60 -4.03 -0.34 -4.82
N LYS A 61 -3.60 0.61 -5.65
CA LYS A 61 -4.23 0.90 -6.95
C LYS A 61 -4.00 -0.19 -7.99
N ALA A 62 -2.97 -1.03 -7.85
CA ALA A 62 -2.70 -2.17 -8.73
C ALA A 62 -3.63 -3.37 -8.47
N LEU A 63 -4.26 -3.45 -7.30
CA LEU A 63 -5.28 -4.46 -7.01
C LEU A 63 -6.56 -4.20 -7.82
N PRO A 64 -7.44 -5.20 -8.02
CA PRO A 64 -8.75 -4.98 -8.62
C PRO A 64 -9.53 -3.90 -7.88
N GLN A 65 -10.00 -2.89 -8.60
CA GLN A 65 -10.72 -1.75 -8.05
C GLN A 65 -12.22 -1.97 -8.08
N ARG A 66 -12.92 -1.49 -7.04
CA ARG A 66 -14.38 -1.41 -6.98
C ARG A 66 -14.79 0.04 -6.76
N SER A 67 -15.92 0.40 -7.36
CA SER A 67 -16.51 1.71 -7.19
C SER A 67 -18.02 1.55 -6.95
N PHE A 68 -18.55 2.28 -5.98
CA PHE A 68 -19.99 2.36 -5.73
C PHE A 68 -20.38 3.71 -5.15
N THR A 69 -21.62 4.11 -5.44
CA THR A 69 -22.25 5.31 -4.87
C THR A 69 -23.13 4.91 -3.71
N THR A 70 -23.03 5.62 -2.59
CA THR A 70 -23.83 5.32 -1.39
C THR A 70 -24.07 6.56 -0.54
N HIS A 71 -25.20 6.59 0.17
CA HIS A 71 -25.45 7.56 1.23
C HIS A 71 -24.58 7.19 2.45
N THR A 72 -24.18 8.20 3.19
CA THR A 72 -23.42 8.02 4.44
C THR A 72 -23.85 9.08 5.45
N PRO A 73 -23.62 8.87 6.75
CA PRO A 73 -23.95 9.90 7.75
C PRO A 73 -22.98 11.10 7.72
N TRP A 74 -21.91 11.05 6.90
CA TRP A 74 -20.85 12.08 6.87
C TRP A 74 -20.97 13.06 5.69
N TYR A 75 -21.83 12.75 4.69
CA TYR A 75 -22.04 13.58 3.51
C TYR A 75 -23.53 13.78 3.27
N GLN A 76 -23.94 15.00 2.91
CA GLN A 76 -25.36 15.34 2.67
C GLN A 76 -25.94 14.64 1.43
N GLN A 77 -25.09 14.40 0.44
CA GLN A 77 -25.48 13.75 -0.82
C GLN A 77 -24.77 12.41 -0.92
N PRO A 78 -25.32 11.42 -1.66
CA PRO A 78 -24.62 10.21 -1.95
C PRO A 78 -23.33 10.51 -2.71
N VAL A 79 -22.28 9.79 -2.38
CA VAL A 79 -20.93 9.97 -2.94
C VAL A 79 -20.40 8.66 -3.48
N THR A 80 -19.57 8.77 -4.51
CA THR A 80 -18.92 7.61 -5.14
C THR A 80 -17.57 7.37 -4.50
N PHE A 81 -17.38 6.20 -3.87
CA PHE A 81 -16.10 5.75 -3.34
C PHE A 81 -15.44 4.76 -4.30
N THR A 82 -14.11 4.82 -4.40
CA THR A 82 -13.32 3.88 -5.22
C THR A 82 -12.12 3.37 -4.43
N GLY A 83 -11.90 2.06 -4.50
CA GLY A 83 -10.76 1.39 -3.87
C GLY A 83 -10.80 -0.13 -4.08
N PRO A 84 -9.73 -0.86 -3.69
CA PRO A 84 -9.74 -2.31 -3.68
C PRO A 84 -10.67 -2.85 -2.58
N LEU A 85 -11.14 -4.08 -2.74
CA LEU A 85 -11.85 -4.77 -1.66
C LEU A 85 -10.91 -5.04 -0.50
N VAL A 86 -11.39 -4.85 0.74
CA VAL A 86 -10.58 -5.15 1.94
C VAL A 86 -10.12 -6.61 1.93
N ARG A 87 -10.99 -7.57 1.54
CA ARG A 87 -10.63 -8.99 1.43
C ARG A 87 -9.48 -9.24 0.45
N ASP A 88 -9.39 -8.48 -0.65
CA ASP A 88 -8.31 -8.65 -1.63
C ASP A 88 -6.98 -8.14 -1.08
N VAL A 89 -7.00 -7.05 -0.32
CA VAL A 89 -5.81 -6.54 0.41
C VAL A 89 -5.32 -7.57 1.43
N LEU A 90 -6.24 -8.17 2.22
CA LEU A 90 -5.89 -9.18 3.23
C LEU A 90 -5.33 -10.45 2.58
N ASN A 91 -5.95 -10.94 1.50
CA ASN A 91 -5.48 -12.10 0.74
C ASN A 91 -4.08 -11.88 0.17
N ALA A 92 -3.84 -10.72 -0.44
CA ALA A 92 -2.53 -10.36 -0.97
C ALA A 92 -1.47 -10.20 0.14
N SER A 93 -1.89 -9.80 1.36
CA SER A 93 -1.04 -9.72 2.56
C SER A 93 -0.78 -11.08 3.21
N LYS A 94 -1.45 -12.16 2.74
CA LYS A 94 -1.31 -13.54 3.26
C LYS A 94 -1.58 -13.62 4.77
N VAL A 95 -2.63 -12.92 5.22
CA VAL A 95 -3.10 -12.97 6.61
C VAL A 95 -4.43 -13.70 6.70
N SER A 96 -4.68 -14.37 7.83
CA SER A 96 -5.89 -15.14 8.09
C SER A 96 -6.33 -15.00 9.54
N GLY A 97 -7.63 -15.06 9.77
CA GLY A 97 -8.22 -14.95 11.12
C GLY A 97 -9.73 -14.82 11.06
N VAL A 98 -10.31 -14.35 12.15
CA VAL A 98 -11.77 -14.18 12.29
C VAL A 98 -12.18 -12.72 12.51
N THR A 99 -11.24 -11.89 12.93
CA THR A 99 -11.48 -10.48 13.26
C THR A 99 -10.35 -9.60 12.70
N ILE A 100 -10.72 -8.42 12.25
CA ILE A 100 -9.82 -7.35 11.83
C ILE A 100 -9.94 -6.24 12.86
N THR A 101 -8.83 -5.83 13.47
CA THR A 101 -8.74 -4.57 14.20
C THR A 101 -8.19 -3.51 13.25
N ALA A 102 -9.06 -2.59 12.83
CA ALA A 102 -8.71 -1.44 12.01
C ALA A 102 -8.33 -0.27 12.91
N MET A 103 -7.19 0.39 12.65
CA MET A 103 -6.69 1.52 13.43
C MET A 103 -6.46 2.74 12.54
N ALA A 104 -7.00 3.88 12.96
CA ALA A 104 -6.82 5.18 12.30
C ALA A 104 -5.54 5.89 12.76
N LEU A 105 -5.22 7.03 12.13
CA LEU A 105 -4.06 7.87 12.49
C LEU A 105 -4.20 8.51 13.88
N ASP A 106 -5.44 8.80 14.32
CA ASP A 106 -5.77 9.34 15.64
C ASP A 106 -5.94 8.25 16.71
N GLU A 107 -5.53 7.00 16.40
CA GLU A 107 -5.60 5.83 17.25
C GLU A 107 -7.02 5.29 17.51
N TYR A 108 -8.06 5.84 16.86
CA TYR A 108 -9.37 5.21 16.87
C TYR A 108 -9.27 3.77 16.36
N LYS A 109 -9.91 2.85 17.06
CA LYS A 109 -9.90 1.41 16.72
C LYS A 109 -11.32 0.89 16.58
N SER A 110 -11.53 0.09 15.54
CA SER A 110 -12.77 -0.65 15.35
C SER A 110 -12.49 -2.11 15.05
N ARG A 111 -13.28 -2.99 15.65
CA ARG A 111 -13.23 -4.44 15.38
C ARG A 111 -14.25 -4.79 14.31
N ILE A 112 -13.77 -5.40 13.24
CA ILE A 112 -14.55 -5.78 12.07
C ILE A 112 -14.47 -7.30 11.95
N PRO A 113 -15.57 -8.05 12.04
CA PRO A 113 -15.56 -9.48 11.74
C PRO A 113 -15.10 -9.73 10.30
N LEU A 114 -14.26 -10.72 10.08
CA LEU A 114 -13.83 -11.08 8.73
C LEU A 114 -15.02 -11.51 7.85
N SER A 115 -16.10 -12.03 8.48
CA SER A 115 -17.35 -12.32 7.80
C SER A 115 -18.00 -11.12 7.10
N ASP A 116 -17.78 -9.90 7.61
CA ASP A 116 -18.32 -8.68 6.98
C ASP A 116 -17.68 -8.46 5.60
N VAL A 117 -16.34 -8.50 5.54
CA VAL A 117 -15.61 -8.25 4.29
C VAL A 117 -15.77 -9.39 3.29
N ASN A 118 -16.18 -10.59 3.75
CA ASN A 118 -16.52 -11.71 2.89
C ASN A 118 -17.98 -11.63 2.38
N LYS A 119 -18.91 -11.12 3.22
CA LYS A 119 -20.33 -11.01 2.90
C LYS A 119 -20.66 -9.77 2.08
N PHE A 120 -19.96 -8.67 2.35
CA PHE A 120 -20.22 -7.38 1.73
C PHE A 120 -19.00 -6.94 0.91
N ASP A 121 -19.25 -6.16 -0.12
CA ASP A 121 -18.18 -5.54 -0.92
C ASP A 121 -17.60 -4.32 -0.20
N VAL A 122 -17.01 -4.55 0.99
CA VAL A 122 -16.33 -3.52 1.76
C VAL A 122 -15.05 -3.13 1.05
N ILE A 123 -14.89 -1.85 0.73
CA ILE A 123 -13.70 -1.34 0.06
C ILE A 123 -12.78 -0.58 1.01
N LEU A 124 -11.51 -0.55 0.65
CA LEU A 124 -10.52 0.37 1.18
C LEU A 124 -10.45 1.55 0.20
N ALA A 125 -11.35 2.51 0.39
CA ALA A 125 -11.45 3.66 -0.49
C ALA A 125 -10.19 4.53 -0.39
N HIS A 126 -9.66 4.93 -1.55
CA HIS A 126 -8.57 5.91 -1.69
C HIS A 126 -9.03 7.16 -2.43
N SER A 127 -10.25 7.14 -3.02
CA SER A 127 -10.82 8.31 -3.69
C SER A 127 -12.32 8.42 -3.45
N ILE A 128 -12.83 9.64 -3.58
CA ILE A 128 -14.23 10.03 -3.48
C ILE A 128 -14.57 10.93 -4.67
N ASN A 129 -15.65 10.59 -5.41
CA ASN A 129 -16.08 11.31 -6.62
C ASN A 129 -14.95 11.51 -7.65
N GLY A 130 -14.04 10.51 -7.77
CA GLY A 130 -12.90 10.56 -8.67
C GLY A 130 -11.64 11.24 -8.11
N GLU A 131 -11.77 12.01 -7.01
CA GLU A 131 -10.65 12.72 -6.40
C GLU A 131 -10.00 11.91 -5.27
N PRO A 132 -8.68 11.96 -5.11
CA PRO A 132 -7.99 11.30 -4.00
C PRO A 132 -8.51 11.80 -2.65
N LEU A 133 -8.68 10.88 -1.69
CA LEU A 133 -9.04 11.23 -0.32
C LEU A 133 -7.91 12.05 0.33
N ASN A 134 -8.26 13.25 0.82
CA ASN A 134 -7.31 14.16 1.44
C ASN A 134 -6.92 13.65 2.85
N PRO A 135 -5.62 13.45 3.15
CA PRO A 135 -5.15 13.03 4.48
C PRO A 135 -5.55 13.96 5.62
N LYS A 136 -5.77 15.26 5.35
CA LYS A 136 -6.23 16.24 6.35
C LYS A 136 -7.71 16.12 6.69
N ASN A 137 -8.45 15.27 5.97
CA ASN A 137 -9.87 15.01 6.22
C ASN A 137 -10.09 13.52 6.52
N LYS A 138 -10.54 12.72 5.56
CA LYS A 138 -10.84 11.29 5.76
C LYS A 138 -9.84 10.35 5.08
N GLY A 139 -8.83 10.89 4.39
CA GLY A 139 -7.79 10.13 3.72
C GLY A 139 -6.57 9.81 4.59
N PRO A 140 -5.56 9.14 4.04
CA PRO A 140 -5.51 8.72 2.64
C PRO A 140 -6.39 7.52 2.30
N LEU A 141 -6.83 6.74 3.32
CA LEU A 141 -7.61 5.52 3.18
C LEU A 141 -8.82 5.53 4.10
N PHE A 142 -9.93 4.94 3.61
CA PHE A 142 -11.18 4.87 4.34
C PHE A 142 -11.86 3.52 4.10
N ILE A 143 -12.14 2.77 5.15
CA ILE A 143 -12.96 1.55 5.08
C ILE A 143 -14.42 1.95 4.88
N VAL A 144 -15.03 1.59 3.75
CA VAL A 144 -16.41 1.95 3.42
C VAL A 144 -17.23 0.72 3.06
N TYR A 145 -18.41 0.64 3.67
CA TYR A 145 -19.43 -0.35 3.34
C TYR A 145 -20.38 0.21 2.27
N PRO A 146 -20.92 -0.64 1.38
CA PRO A 146 -21.93 -0.22 0.40
C PRO A 146 -23.31 -0.06 1.08
N PHE A 147 -23.51 0.99 1.88
CA PHE A 147 -24.65 1.16 2.80
C PHE A 147 -26.01 1.04 2.11
N ASP A 148 -26.13 1.53 0.87
CA ASP A 148 -27.40 1.48 0.14
C ASP A 148 -27.69 0.10 -0.47
N SER A 149 -26.72 -0.81 -0.48
CA SER A 149 -26.90 -2.14 -1.05
C SER A 149 -27.80 -3.04 -0.19
N LYS A 150 -27.83 -2.79 1.12
CA LYS A 150 -28.62 -3.57 2.08
C LYS A 150 -29.03 -2.71 3.27
N LYS A 151 -30.33 -2.80 3.66
CA LYS A 151 -30.87 -2.03 4.79
C LYS A 151 -30.13 -2.30 6.11
N GLU A 152 -29.64 -3.52 6.33
CA GLU A 152 -28.86 -3.86 7.53
C GLU A 152 -27.58 -3.04 7.71
N LEU A 153 -26.98 -2.58 6.59
CA LEU A 153 -25.75 -1.78 6.62
C LEU A 153 -26.00 -0.33 7.07
N GLN A 154 -27.25 0.15 7.02
CA GLN A 154 -27.64 1.50 7.42
C GLN A 154 -27.86 1.56 8.94
N SER A 155 -26.81 1.26 9.70
CA SER A 155 -26.88 1.23 11.16
C SER A 155 -25.58 1.74 11.80
N VAL A 156 -25.69 2.22 13.04
CA VAL A 156 -24.57 2.73 13.84
C VAL A 156 -23.41 1.72 13.89
N LEU A 157 -23.72 0.42 13.94
CA LEU A 157 -22.71 -0.64 13.97
C LEU A 157 -21.76 -0.57 12.77
N TYR A 158 -22.30 -0.50 11.53
CA TYR A 158 -21.48 -0.46 10.33
C TYR A 158 -20.84 0.91 10.11
N TYR A 159 -21.48 1.99 10.58
CA TYR A 159 -20.85 3.32 10.58
C TYR A 159 -19.61 3.34 11.47
N GLN A 160 -19.65 2.73 12.66
CA GLN A 160 -18.49 2.61 13.55
C GLN A 160 -17.40 1.67 13.01
N ARG A 161 -17.75 0.71 12.13
CA ARG A 161 -16.78 -0.15 11.43
C ARG A 161 -16.13 0.53 10.23
N SER A 162 -16.62 1.69 9.83
CA SER A 162 -16.09 2.47 8.71
C SER A 162 -15.04 3.44 9.22
N VAL A 163 -13.78 3.00 9.19
CA VAL A 163 -12.64 3.74 9.76
C VAL A 163 -11.99 4.58 8.67
N TRP A 164 -12.03 5.90 8.84
CA TRP A 164 -11.30 6.86 7.99
C TRP A 164 -9.88 7.10 8.53
N GLN A 165 -9.03 7.80 7.74
CA GLN A 165 -7.60 8.00 8.04
C GLN A 165 -6.93 6.70 8.49
N LEU A 166 -7.29 5.60 7.82
CA LEU A 166 -6.81 4.27 8.18
C LEU A 166 -5.29 4.19 8.07
N LYS A 167 -4.64 3.69 9.13
CA LYS A 167 -3.20 3.48 9.27
C LYS A 167 -2.84 2.01 9.19
N SER A 168 -3.60 1.15 9.86
CA SER A 168 -3.26 -0.26 9.92
C SER A 168 -4.46 -1.18 10.08
N LEU A 169 -4.26 -2.43 9.66
CA LEU A 169 -5.15 -3.57 9.89
C LEU A 169 -4.37 -4.65 10.64
N THR A 170 -4.91 -5.13 11.75
CA THR A 170 -4.39 -6.30 12.46
C THR A 170 -5.42 -7.42 12.36
N VAL A 171 -5.03 -8.58 11.83
CA VAL A 171 -5.89 -9.76 11.68
C VAL A 171 -5.60 -10.73 12.83
N GLU A 172 -6.67 -11.15 13.51
CA GLU A 172 -6.69 -12.04 14.68
C GLU A 172 -7.52 -13.30 14.38
#